data_7d119539534d9a8cc0e8d3a58390e4b7
#
_entry.id   7d119539534d9a8cc0e8d3a58390e4b7
#
_cell.length_a   1.000
_cell.length_b   1.000
_cell.length_c   1.000
_cell.angle_alpha   90.00
_cell.angle_beta   90.00
_cell.angle_gamma   90.00
#
_symmetry.space_group_name_H-M   'P 1'
#
loop_
_entity.id
_entity.type
_entity.pdbx_description
1 polymer ?
#
loop_
_entity_poly.entity_id
_entity_poly.type
_entity_poly.pdbx_seq_one_letter_code
_entity_poly.pdbx_strand_id
1 'polypeptide(L)'
;MTTAIDTNVIIALWDSDPTLSAAAQSALEEAFHRGNLVIAGPVFAELMAAPARSEAFVTSFLEDTGIGVDGSMDAAIWKAAGRSFQLYAERRRKQRDTGVRRILADFLIGAHADVRGYRLLTLDERLYRAAFPSLTIETI
;
A
#
# COMPACT_ATOMS: atom_id res chain seq x y z
N MET A 1 -17.80 -1.11 -1.24
CA MET A 1 -16.58 -0.87 -0.44
C MET A 1 -15.34 -1.03 -1.31
N THR A 2 -14.38 -0.17 -1.16
CA THR A 2 -13.12 -0.26 -1.90
C THR A 2 -11.96 -0.50 -0.94
N THR A 3 -11.08 -1.43 -1.30
CA THR A 3 -9.86 -1.71 -0.54
C THR A 3 -8.65 -1.33 -1.40
N ALA A 4 -7.82 -0.45 -0.88
CA ALA A 4 -6.53 -0.14 -1.47
C ALA A 4 -5.50 -1.18 -1.01
N ILE A 5 -4.59 -1.56 -1.89
CA ILE A 5 -3.63 -2.63 -1.62
C ILE A 5 -2.23 -2.04 -1.57
N ASP A 6 -1.51 -2.31 -0.49
CA ASP A 6 -0.11 -1.95 -0.36
C ASP A 6 0.76 -2.86 -1.24
N THR A 7 1.86 -2.34 -1.70
CA THR A 7 2.82 -3.07 -2.55
C THR A 7 3.25 -4.41 -1.94
N ASN A 8 3.50 -4.43 -0.62
CA ASN A 8 4.00 -5.62 0.05
C ASN A 8 3.06 -6.82 -0.04
N VAL A 9 1.74 -6.60 -0.16
CA VAL A 9 0.77 -7.69 -0.30
C VAL A 9 0.91 -8.38 -1.66
N ILE A 10 1.07 -7.60 -2.73
CA ILE A 10 1.23 -8.16 -4.07
C ILE A 10 2.60 -8.84 -4.21
N ILE A 11 3.64 -8.24 -3.65
CA ILE A 11 4.96 -8.87 -3.61
C ILE A 11 4.90 -10.19 -2.85
N ALA A 12 4.16 -10.26 -1.74
CA ALA A 12 3.94 -11.51 -0.99
C ALA A 12 3.22 -12.56 -1.82
N LEU A 13 2.23 -12.15 -2.63
CA LEU A 13 1.53 -13.04 -3.54
C LEU A 13 2.48 -13.69 -4.56
N TRP A 14 3.48 -12.94 -5.01
CA TRP A 14 4.47 -13.40 -5.99
C TRP A 14 5.67 -14.11 -5.35
N ASP A 15 5.71 -14.19 -4.02
CA ASP A 15 6.82 -14.81 -3.30
C ASP A 15 6.86 -16.32 -3.54
N SER A 16 8.07 -16.88 -3.50
CA SER A 16 8.28 -18.33 -3.63
C SER A 16 7.89 -19.12 -2.40
N ASP A 17 7.74 -18.49 -1.24
CA ASP A 17 7.24 -19.12 -0.02
C ASP A 17 5.74 -19.42 -0.17
N PRO A 18 5.34 -20.71 -0.22
CA PRO A 18 3.93 -21.04 -0.44
C PRO A 18 3.01 -20.59 0.69
N THR A 19 3.50 -20.51 1.92
CA THR A 19 2.70 -20.06 3.07
C THR A 19 2.38 -18.58 2.95
N LEU A 20 3.37 -17.77 2.63
CA LEU A 20 3.18 -16.33 2.46
C LEU A 20 2.30 -16.02 1.25
N SER A 21 2.56 -16.68 0.13
CA SER A 21 1.78 -16.51 -1.09
C SER A 21 0.31 -16.89 -0.89
N ALA A 22 0.05 -18.00 -0.21
CA ALA A 22 -1.33 -18.45 0.08
C ALA A 22 -2.06 -17.49 1.01
N ALA A 23 -1.37 -16.95 2.02
CA ALA A 23 -1.95 -15.96 2.94
C ALA A 23 -2.32 -14.67 2.20
N ALA A 24 -1.46 -14.19 1.31
CA ALA A 24 -1.74 -13.02 0.49
C ALA A 24 -2.92 -13.27 -0.45
N GLN A 25 -2.97 -14.43 -1.08
CA GLN A 25 -4.09 -14.80 -1.95
C GLN A 25 -5.41 -14.81 -1.19
N SER A 26 -5.46 -15.43 -0.03
CA SER A 26 -6.68 -15.46 0.80
C SER A 26 -7.15 -14.06 1.19
N ALA A 27 -6.24 -13.20 1.60
CA ALA A 27 -6.57 -11.83 1.98
C ALA A 27 -7.12 -11.01 0.80
N LEU A 28 -6.52 -11.19 -0.38
CA LEU A 28 -6.99 -10.53 -1.61
C LEU A 28 -8.37 -11.03 -2.04
N GLU A 29 -8.61 -12.33 -1.96
CA GLU A 29 -9.90 -12.92 -2.28
C GLU A 29 -11.00 -12.42 -1.34
N GLU A 30 -10.72 -12.37 -0.05
CA GLU A 30 -11.67 -11.82 0.94
C GLU A 30 -11.98 -10.35 0.65
N ALA A 31 -10.97 -9.55 0.36
CA ALA A 31 -11.16 -8.13 0.03
C ALA A 31 -11.97 -7.97 -1.27
N PHE A 32 -11.70 -8.80 -2.26
CA PHE A 32 -12.45 -8.81 -3.52
C PHE A 32 -13.93 -9.11 -3.31
N HIS A 33 -14.25 -10.05 -2.43
CA HIS A 33 -15.64 -10.38 -2.11
C HIS A 33 -16.38 -9.26 -1.40
N ARG A 34 -15.66 -8.35 -0.74
CA ARG A 34 -16.26 -7.19 -0.08
C ARG A 34 -16.44 -5.98 -1.00
N GLY A 35 -15.81 -5.97 -2.15
CA GLY A 35 -15.93 -4.85 -3.07
C GLY A 35 -14.72 -4.71 -4.00
N ASN A 36 -14.50 -3.50 -4.49
CA ASN A 36 -13.45 -3.23 -5.46
C ASN A 36 -12.06 -3.22 -4.83
N LEU A 37 -11.07 -3.64 -5.61
CA LEU A 37 -9.66 -3.55 -5.26
C LEU A 37 -8.98 -2.48 -6.11
N VAL A 38 -8.12 -1.69 -5.50
CA VAL A 38 -7.40 -0.61 -6.18
C VAL A 38 -5.98 -0.51 -5.65
N ILE A 39 -5.06 -0.06 -6.51
CA ILE A 39 -3.73 0.37 -6.09
C ILE A 39 -3.53 1.84 -6.44
N ALA A 40 -2.82 2.56 -5.59
CA ALA A 40 -2.38 3.93 -5.88
C ALA A 40 -1.22 3.92 -6.88
N GLY A 41 -1.00 5.04 -7.57
CA GLY A 41 0.11 5.19 -8.52
C GLY A 41 1.47 4.76 -7.96
N PRO A 42 1.86 5.17 -6.74
CA PRO A 42 3.13 4.73 -6.16
C PRO A 42 3.28 3.20 -6.06
N VAL A 43 2.20 2.48 -5.78
CA VAL A 43 2.22 1.00 -5.75
C VAL A 43 2.56 0.45 -7.13
N PHE A 44 1.92 0.98 -8.18
CA PHE A 44 2.22 0.55 -9.55
C PHE A 44 3.72 0.69 -9.87
N ALA A 45 4.28 1.85 -9.53
CA ALA A 45 5.71 2.11 -9.77
C ALA A 45 6.61 1.16 -8.99
N GLU A 46 6.25 0.87 -7.73
CA GLU A 46 7.02 -0.07 -6.90
C GLU A 46 6.95 -1.51 -7.42
N LEU A 47 5.80 -1.92 -7.95
CA LEU A 47 5.66 -3.25 -8.55
C LEU A 47 6.58 -3.43 -9.76
N MET A 48 6.79 -2.37 -10.53
CA MET A 48 7.70 -2.41 -11.67
C MET A 48 9.17 -2.53 -11.24
N ALA A 49 9.51 -2.12 -10.03
CA ALA A 49 10.85 -2.26 -9.48
C ALA A 49 11.12 -3.66 -8.93
N ALA A 50 10.12 -4.53 -8.82
CA ALA A 50 10.31 -5.90 -8.36
C ALA A 50 11.13 -6.70 -9.39
N PRO A 51 12.05 -7.58 -8.93
CA PRO A 51 12.87 -8.36 -9.86
C PRO A 51 12.04 -9.17 -10.86
N ALA A 52 12.47 -9.16 -12.12
CA ALA A 52 11.85 -9.90 -13.23
C ALA A 52 10.39 -9.52 -13.52
N ARG A 53 9.96 -8.31 -13.13
CA ARG A 53 8.61 -7.80 -13.39
C ARG A 53 8.69 -6.66 -14.41
N SER A 54 8.25 -6.92 -15.63
CA SER A 54 8.15 -5.89 -16.67
C SER A 54 6.85 -5.10 -16.51
N GLU A 55 6.77 -3.94 -17.16
CA GLU A 55 5.53 -3.18 -17.24
C GLU A 55 4.38 -4.02 -17.81
N ALA A 56 4.65 -4.77 -18.88
CA ALA A 56 3.66 -5.65 -19.49
C ALA A 56 3.15 -6.71 -18.52
N PHE A 57 4.05 -7.31 -17.73
CA PHE A 57 3.66 -8.28 -16.72
C PHE A 57 2.76 -7.66 -15.66
N VAL A 58 3.13 -6.49 -15.13
CA VAL A 58 2.35 -5.81 -14.08
C VAL A 58 0.98 -5.41 -14.62
N THR A 59 0.92 -4.85 -15.82
CA THR A 59 -0.34 -4.46 -16.47
C THR A 59 -1.25 -5.67 -16.66
N SER A 60 -0.75 -6.77 -17.20
CA SER A 60 -1.52 -7.99 -17.39
C SER A 60 -2.02 -8.58 -16.08
N PHE A 61 -1.18 -8.58 -15.04
CA PHE A 61 -1.56 -9.04 -13.71
C PHE A 61 -2.75 -8.23 -13.16
N LEU A 62 -2.69 -6.91 -13.26
CA LEU A 62 -3.76 -6.04 -12.76
C LEU A 62 -5.06 -6.24 -13.56
N GLU A 63 -4.97 -6.37 -14.87
CA GLU A 63 -6.14 -6.65 -15.71
C GLU A 63 -6.76 -8.01 -15.38
N ASP A 64 -5.95 -9.05 -15.27
CA ASP A 64 -6.41 -10.42 -15.01
C ASP A 64 -7.05 -10.56 -13.62
N THR A 65 -6.57 -9.82 -12.65
CA THR A 65 -7.10 -9.85 -11.27
C THR A 65 -8.24 -8.87 -11.02
N GLY A 66 -8.48 -7.95 -11.95
CA GLY A 66 -9.50 -6.92 -11.77
C GLY A 66 -9.12 -5.83 -10.77
N ILE A 67 -7.84 -5.70 -10.43
CA ILE A 67 -7.34 -4.64 -9.54
C ILE A 67 -7.20 -3.36 -10.36
N GLY A 68 -7.94 -2.31 -9.97
CA GLY A 68 -7.86 -1.01 -10.63
C GLY A 68 -6.62 -0.23 -10.22
N VAL A 69 -6.19 0.69 -11.07
CA VAL A 69 -5.10 1.63 -10.77
C VAL A 69 -5.69 3.03 -10.63
N ASP A 70 -5.54 3.62 -9.45
CA ASP A 70 -5.87 5.03 -9.24
C ASP A 70 -4.59 5.84 -9.31
N GLY A 71 -4.32 6.41 -10.49
CA GLY A 71 -3.15 7.25 -10.71
C GLY A 71 -3.36 8.71 -10.26
N SER A 72 -4.55 9.05 -9.80
CA SER A 72 -4.91 10.41 -9.40
C SER A 72 -4.41 10.70 -7.99
N MET A 73 -3.40 11.55 -7.87
CA MET A 73 -2.84 11.98 -6.59
C MET A 73 -3.09 13.47 -6.44
N ASP A 74 -4.27 13.85 -5.98
CA ASP A 74 -4.68 15.25 -5.87
C ASP A 74 -4.00 15.96 -4.68
N ALA A 75 -4.24 17.28 -4.57
CA ALA A 75 -3.62 18.11 -3.55
C ALA A 75 -3.95 17.63 -2.13
N ALA A 76 -5.15 17.12 -1.88
CA ALA A 76 -5.54 16.62 -0.56
C ALA A 76 -4.68 15.42 -0.14
N ILE A 77 -4.41 14.52 -1.07
CA ILE A 77 -3.55 13.34 -0.83
C ILE A 77 -2.12 13.78 -0.55
N TRP A 78 -1.58 14.67 -1.37
CA TRP A 78 -0.22 15.19 -1.15
C TRP A 78 -0.07 15.89 0.19
N LYS A 79 -1.05 16.70 0.58
CA LYS A 79 -1.03 17.40 1.87
C LYS A 79 -1.12 16.43 3.04
N ALA A 80 -1.99 15.43 2.96
CA ALA A 80 -2.11 14.39 3.99
C ALA A 80 -0.81 13.60 4.14
N ALA A 81 -0.21 13.20 3.02
CA ALA A 81 1.08 12.51 3.03
C ALA A 81 2.17 13.38 3.65
N GLY A 82 2.22 14.66 3.26
CA GLY A 82 3.19 15.61 3.78
C GLY A 82 3.08 15.81 5.29
N ARG A 83 1.87 15.95 5.82
CA ARG A 83 1.65 16.09 7.25
C ARG A 83 2.13 14.86 8.03
N SER A 84 1.79 13.67 7.57
CA SER A 84 2.21 12.42 8.22
C SER A 84 3.72 12.21 8.13
N PHE A 85 4.31 12.52 6.99
CA PHE A 85 5.75 12.42 6.78
C PHE A 85 6.51 13.42 7.66
N GLN A 86 5.99 14.63 7.80
CA GLN A 86 6.56 15.65 8.68
C GLN A 86 6.61 15.18 10.14
N LEU A 87 5.50 14.64 10.63
CA LEU A 87 5.43 14.10 12.00
C LEU A 87 6.42 12.95 12.21
N TYR A 88 6.52 12.06 11.22
CA TYR A 88 7.49 10.96 11.24
C TYR A 88 8.93 11.49 11.31
N ALA A 89 9.27 12.47 10.47
CA ALA A 89 10.60 13.06 10.45
C ALA A 89 10.96 13.74 11.79
N GLU A 90 9.99 14.42 12.38
CA GLU A 90 10.16 15.05 13.69
C GLU A 90 10.40 14.02 14.79
N ARG A 91 9.62 12.94 14.82
CA ARG A 91 9.81 11.84 15.78
C ARG A 91 11.20 11.22 15.65
N ARG A 92 11.64 10.97 14.40
CA ARG A 92 12.97 10.39 14.16
C ARG A 92 14.08 11.30 14.70
N ARG A 93 13.99 12.60 14.48
CA ARG A 93 14.98 13.55 14.98
C ARG A 93 15.00 13.60 16.51
N LYS A 94 13.82 13.64 17.15
CA LYS A 94 13.71 13.72 18.63
C LYS A 94 14.20 12.45 19.31
N GLN A 95 13.91 11.30 18.75
CA GLN A 95 14.26 10.00 19.32
C GLN A 95 15.65 9.53 18.92
N ARG A 96 16.33 10.28 18.05
CA ARG A 96 17.62 9.88 17.46
C ARG A 96 17.54 8.44 16.89
N ASP A 97 16.42 8.16 16.27
CA ASP A 97 16.14 6.82 15.72
C ASP A 97 17.10 6.52 14.57
N THR A 98 17.83 5.41 14.68
CA THR A 98 18.76 4.92 13.67
C THR A 98 18.21 3.71 12.92
N GLY A 99 16.96 3.31 13.19
CA GLY A 99 16.30 2.20 12.51
C GLY A 99 16.01 2.49 11.04
N VAL A 100 15.36 1.53 10.38
CA VAL A 100 15.01 1.65 8.97
C VAL A 100 14.17 2.90 8.73
N ARG A 101 14.63 3.74 7.80
CA ARG A 101 13.93 4.96 7.43
C ARG A 101 12.79 4.64 6.46
N ARG A 102 11.59 5.15 6.78
CA ARG A 102 10.45 5.03 5.88
C ARG A 102 10.59 5.99 4.70
N ILE A 103 10.09 5.58 3.56
CA ILE A 103 10.16 6.37 2.33
C ILE A 103 8.84 7.08 2.06
N LEU A 104 8.89 8.10 1.22
CA LEU A 104 7.72 8.92 0.88
C LEU A 104 6.56 8.07 0.32
N ALA A 105 6.86 7.03 -0.44
CA ALA A 105 5.83 6.17 -1.02
C ALA A 105 4.88 5.59 0.02
N ASP A 106 5.39 5.19 1.19
CA ASP A 106 4.55 4.66 2.28
C ASP A 106 3.49 5.68 2.71
N PHE A 107 3.89 6.94 2.82
CA PHE A 107 2.97 8.01 3.24
C PHE A 107 1.98 8.37 2.13
N LEU A 108 2.38 8.28 0.88
CA LEU A 108 1.46 8.48 -0.26
C LEU A 108 0.42 7.37 -0.36
N ILE A 109 0.83 6.13 -0.13
CA ILE A 109 -0.07 4.97 -0.15
C ILE A 109 -1.11 5.11 0.98
N GLY A 110 -0.67 5.41 2.19
CA GLY A 110 -1.57 5.60 3.32
C GLY A 110 -2.50 6.80 3.14
N ALA A 111 -1.97 7.92 2.70
CA ALA A 111 -2.76 9.14 2.46
C ALA A 111 -3.81 8.94 1.38
N HIS A 112 -3.48 8.24 0.30
CA HIS A 112 -4.42 7.91 -0.76
C HIS A 112 -5.63 7.14 -0.20
N ALA A 113 -5.39 6.09 0.55
CA ALA A 113 -6.46 5.30 1.13
C ALA A 113 -7.29 6.11 2.15
N ASP A 114 -6.62 6.87 3.00
CA ASP A 114 -7.28 7.65 4.06
C ASP A 114 -8.16 8.77 3.46
N VAL A 115 -7.63 9.55 2.54
CA VAL A 115 -8.38 10.65 1.90
C VAL A 115 -9.56 10.14 1.07
N ARG A 116 -9.37 9.01 0.38
CA ARG A 116 -10.43 8.40 -0.45
C ARG A 116 -11.47 7.64 0.37
N GLY A 117 -11.23 7.42 1.66
CA GLY A 117 -12.12 6.62 2.50
C GLY A 117 -12.06 5.13 2.19
N TYR A 118 -10.94 4.64 1.67
CA TYR A 118 -10.74 3.23 1.39
C TYR A 118 -10.13 2.50 2.59
N ARG A 119 -10.35 1.20 2.68
CA ARG A 119 -9.55 0.36 3.56
C ARG A 119 -8.18 0.16 2.96
N LEU A 120 -7.19 -0.10 3.78
CA LEU A 120 -5.85 -0.44 3.31
C LEU A 120 -5.49 -1.86 3.74
N LEU A 121 -5.20 -2.72 2.77
CA LEU A 121 -4.67 -4.06 3.02
C LEU A 121 -3.15 -4.01 2.95
N THR A 122 -2.48 -4.37 4.02
CA THR A 122 -1.03 -4.23 4.16
C THR A 122 -0.43 -5.30 5.07
N LEU A 123 0.86 -5.57 4.90
CA LEU A 123 1.66 -6.34 5.86
C LEU A 123 2.30 -5.45 6.93
N ASP A 124 2.27 -4.13 6.75
CA ASP A 124 2.93 -3.17 7.65
C ASP A 124 1.90 -2.36 8.45
N GLU A 125 1.11 -3.06 9.24
CA GLU A 125 0.07 -2.46 10.08
C GLU A 125 0.60 -1.37 10.99
N ARG A 126 1.75 -1.59 11.59
CA ARG A 126 2.31 -0.68 12.60
C ARG A 126 2.58 0.71 12.05
N LEU A 127 3.18 0.80 10.86
CA LEU A 127 3.44 2.08 10.21
C LEU A 127 2.14 2.87 9.99
N TYR A 128 1.16 2.22 9.39
CA TYR A 128 -0.06 2.91 8.98
C TYR A 128 -0.95 3.30 10.15
N ARG A 129 -1.01 2.48 11.21
CA ARG A 129 -1.74 2.85 12.43
C ARG A 129 -1.15 4.08 13.09
N ALA A 130 0.17 4.21 13.10
CA ALA A 130 0.85 5.37 13.67
C ALA A 130 0.68 6.62 12.80
N ALA A 131 0.81 6.48 11.48
CA ALA A 131 0.82 7.61 10.55
C ALA A 131 -0.60 8.11 10.21
N PHE A 132 -1.58 7.21 10.18
CA PHE A 132 -2.96 7.51 9.76
C PHE A 132 -3.96 6.87 10.74
N PRO A 133 -4.16 7.49 11.92
CA PRO A 133 -4.98 6.88 12.98
C PRO A 133 -6.45 6.60 12.59
N SER A 134 -7.00 7.36 11.63
CA SER A 134 -8.38 7.19 11.17
C SER A 134 -8.54 6.16 10.05
N LEU A 135 -7.42 5.66 9.52
CA LEU A 135 -7.44 4.70 8.41
C LEU A 135 -7.87 3.32 8.89
N THR A 136 -8.80 2.71 8.18
CA THR A 136 -9.17 1.31 8.43
C THR A 136 -8.15 0.40 7.78
N ILE A 137 -7.47 -0.41 8.58
CA ILE A 137 -6.37 -1.26 8.14
C ILE A 137 -6.76 -2.72 8.28
N GLU A 138 -6.45 -3.49 7.25
CA GLU A 138 -6.54 -4.95 7.29
C GLU A 138 -5.16 -5.53 7.07
N THR A 139 -4.85 -6.60 7.77
CA THR A 139 -3.58 -7.28 7.66
C THR A 139 -3.75 -8.75 7.28
N ILE A 140 -2.64 -9.36 6.93
CA ILE A 140 -2.60 -10.78 6.59
C ILE A 140 -2.24 -11.58 7.84
#